data_33cd931bb08045d7aaed9c405d4850b2
#
_entry.id   33cd931bb08045d7aaed9c405d4850b2
#
_cell.length_a   1.000
_cell.length_b   1.000
_cell.length_c   1.000
_cell.angle_alpha   90.00
_cell.angle_beta   90.00
_cell.angle_gamma   90.00
#
_symmetry.space_group_name_H-M   'P 1'
#
loop_
_entity.id
_entity.type
_entity.pdbx_description
1 polymer ?
#
loop_
_entity_poly.entity_id
_entity_poly.type
_entity_poly.pdbx_seq_one_letter_code
_entity_poly.pdbx_strand_id
1 'polypeptide(L)'
;KQPMQIETEFEGASIEVVDASNPEAIRLSLRTDNASDFKQWFCFRVRGARGIASAFLIENAGLSSFPGGWPDYRALASYNGEHWFRVPTAFDGQTLSIRHTPEDDLITYAYHAPYPSDRMEDLLAEIKDSGHADTMILGHSLDGRPIQLLVFGAPMDDMVEERRHIWIIAHQHPGETMAAF
;
A
#
# COMPACT_ATOMS: atom_id res chain seq x y z
N LYS A 1 15.11 26.79 -1.73
CA LYS A 1 14.56 25.44 -1.91
C LYS A 1 14.24 24.88 -0.53
N GLN A 2 13.05 24.35 -0.33
CA GLN A 2 12.76 23.57 0.86
C GLN A 2 13.68 22.35 0.89
N PRO A 3 14.22 21.95 2.05
CA PRO A 3 14.98 20.71 2.16
C PRO A 3 14.08 19.52 1.85
N MET A 4 14.67 18.45 1.33
CA MET A 4 13.96 17.20 1.09
C MET A 4 13.42 16.65 2.42
N GLN A 5 12.16 16.24 2.43
CA GLN A 5 11.46 15.72 3.60
C GLN A 5 10.81 14.38 3.27
N ILE A 6 10.88 13.43 4.22
CA ILE A 6 10.20 12.14 4.13
C ILE A 6 8.98 12.19 5.03
N GLU A 7 7.80 11.99 4.44
CA GLU A 7 6.52 11.94 5.14
C GLU A 7 6.16 10.48 5.40
N THR A 8 5.83 10.16 6.65
CA THR A 8 5.52 8.81 7.13
C THR A 8 4.19 8.72 7.85
N GLU A 9 3.43 9.82 7.89
CA GLU A 9 2.16 9.94 8.62
C GLU A 9 1.01 10.28 7.67
N PHE A 10 0.61 9.29 6.87
CA PHE A 10 -0.59 9.33 6.04
C PHE A 10 -1.17 7.92 5.91
N GLU A 11 -2.37 7.78 5.39
CA GLU A 11 -3.01 6.47 5.23
C GLU A 11 -2.16 5.53 4.37
N GLY A 12 -1.89 4.33 4.90
CA GLY A 12 -1.06 3.32 4.25
C GLY A 12 0.45 3.54 4.40
N ALA A 13 0.90 4.65 4.99
CA ALA A 13 2.31 4.87 5.26
C ALA A 13 2.85 3.88 6.30
N SER A 14 4.03 3.35 6.04
CA SER A 14 4.75 2.48 6.99
C SER A 14 6.22 2.45 6.62
N ILE A 15 7.01 3.22 7.32
CA ILE A 15 8.48 3.20 7.28
C ILE A 15 9.03 3.95 8.51
N GLU A 16 10.21 3.58 8.95
CA GLU A 16 11.01 4.36 9.89
C GLU A 16 12.15 5.06 9.13
N VAL A 17 12.34 6.35 9.40
CA VAL A 17 13.49 7.12 8.90
C VAL A 17 14.61 7.03 9.92
N VAL A 18 15.69 6.35 9.57
CA VAL A 18 16.89 6.22 10.41
C VAL A 18 17.81 7.43 10.23
N ASP A 19 18.07 7.80 8.97
CA ASP A 19 18.87 8.97 8.61
C ASP A 19 18.50 9.45 7.20
N ALA A 20 18.17 10.71 7.06
CA ALA A 20 17.86 11.35 5.79
C ALA A 20 18.78 12.55 5.46
N SER A 21 19.92 12.64 6.12
CA SER A 21 20.85 13.76 5.96
C SER A 21 21.57 13.77 4.60
N ASN A 22 21.73 12.60 3.98
CA ASN A 22 22.37 12.45 2.68
C ASN A 22 21.38 11.84 1.66
N PRO A 23 20.96 12.58 0.62
CA PRO A 23 20.05 12.06 -0.41
C PRO A 23 20.57 10.80 -1.11
N GLU A 24 21.86 10.65 -1.28
CA GLU A 24 22.47 9.48 -1.94
C GLU A 24 22.57 8.24 -1.03
N ALA A 25 22.21 8.38 0.25
CA ALA A 25 22.27 7.30 1.24
C ALA A 25 21.22 7.50 2.35
N ILE A 26 19.96 7.63 1.99
CA ILE A 26 18.84 7.74 2.95
C ILE A 26 18.61 6.37 3.58
N ARG A 27 18.77 6.28 4.89
CA ARG A 27 18.63 5.04 5.64
C ARG A 27 17.23 4.92 6.20
N LEU A 28 16.59 3.81 5.88
CA LEU A 28 15.21 3.49 6.27
C LEU A 28 15.15 2.11 6.92
N SER A 29 14.09 1.86 7.67
CA SER A 29 13.80 0.57 8.29
C SER A 29 12.32 0.22 8.14
N LEU A 30 12.02 -1.03 7.79
CA LEU A 30 10.64 -1.56 7.81
C LEU A 30 10.13 -1.55 9.24
N ARG A 31 8.90 -1.10 9.41
CA ARG A 31 8.13 -1.24 10.65
C ARG A 31 7.37 -2.56 10.66
N THR A 32 7.08 -3.06 11.85
CA THR A 32 6.08 -4.10 12.03
C THR A 32 4.68 -3.53 11.81
N ASP A 33 3.74 -4.38 11.39
CA ASP A 33 2.33 -4.03 11.35
C ASP A 33 1.80 -3.79 12.78
N ASN A 34 0.73 -2.99 12.90
CA ASN A 34 0.15 -2.69 14.20
C ASN A 34 -0.32 -3.97 14.90
N ALA A 35 0.06 -4.14 16.18
CA ALA A 35 -0.25 -5.30 17.00
C ALA A 35 0.18 -6.67 16.39
N SER A 36 1.28 -6.68 15.63
CA SER A 36 1.82 -7.86 14.96
C SER A 36 3.34 -7.78 14.88
N ASP A 37 4.01 -8.94 14.81
CA ASP A 37 5.44 -9.03 14.52
C ASP A 37 5.74 -9.08 13.01
N PHE A 38 4.71 -9.08 12.17
CA PHE A 38 4.85 -9.13 10.72
C PHE A 38 5.38 -7.80 10.18
N LYS A 39 6.35 -7.83 9.28
CA LYS A 39 6.92 -6.66 8.63
C LYS A 39 7.32 -6.98 7.19
N GLN A 40 6.68 -6.34 6.25
CA GLN A 40 6.93 -6.48 4.80
C GLN A 40 6.57 -5.22 4.05
N TRP A 41 5.42 -4.62 4.41
CA TRP A 41 4.89 -3.44 3.76
C TRP A 41 5.76 -2.22 4.02
N PHE A 42 5.98 -1.42 2.97
CA PHE A 42 6.45 -0.07 3.10
C PHE A 42 5.68 0.87 2.17
N CYS A 43 5.44 2.06 2.65
CA CYS A 43 4.94 3.18 1.86
C CYS A 43 5.40 4.47 2.53
N PHE A 44 5.98 5.38 1.76
CA PHE A 44 6.43 6.68 2.23
C PHE A 44 6.40 7.69 1.09
N ARG A 45 6.34 8.96 1.46
CA ARG A 45 6.30 10.06 0.51
C ARG A 45 7.51 10.96 0.69
N VAL A 46 8.03 11.50 -0.40
CA VAL A 46 9.17 12.40 -0.39
C VAL A 46 8.74 13.71 -1.02
N ARG A 47 8.96 14.80 -0.31
CA ARG A 47 8.71 16.18 -0.74
C ARG A 47 10.03 16.91 -0.93
N GLY A 48 10.11 17.85 -1.87
CA GLY A 48 11.34 18.58 -2.18
C GLY A 48 12.33 17.73 -3.01
N ALA A 49 11.83 16.70 -3.71
CA ALA A 49 12.66 15.67 -4.34
C ALA A 49 13.07 15.99 -5.78
N ARG A 50 12.45 16.97 -6.43
CA ARG A 50 12.64 17.25 -7.88
C ARG A 50 14.11 17.39 -8.24
N GLY A 51 14.59 16.54 -9.16
CA GLY A 51 15.93 16.58 -9.72
C GLY A 51 17.03 16.16 -8.75
N ILE A 52 16.69 15.62 -7.56
CA ILE A 52 17.66 15.15 -6.59
C ILE A 52 17.84 13.64 -6.77
N ALA A 53 19.02 13.23 -7.23
CA ALA A 53 19.39 11.82 -7.28
C ALA A 53 19.39 11.25 -5.85
N SER A 54 18.52 10.26 -5.60
CA SER A 54 18.29 9.72 -4.27
C SER A 54 18.48 8.20 -4.25
N ALA A 55 18.98 7.70 -3.13
CA ALA A 55 19.07 6.29 -2.82
C ALA A 55 18.41 6.03 -1.46
N PHE A 56 17.34 5.26 -1.45
CA PHE A 56 16.62 4.83 -0.25
C PHE A 56 17.05 3.42 0.11
N LEU A 57 17.64 3.25 1.28
CA LEU A 57 18.26 2.02 1.77
C LEU A 57 17.41 1.45 2.91
N ILE A 58 16.57 0.46 2.62
CA ILE A 58 15.80 -0.25 3.64
C ILE A 58 16.69 -1.34 4.22
N GLU A 59 17.34 -1.03 5.33
CA GLU A 59 18.47 -1.79 5.89
C GLU A 59 18.08 -3.14 6.49
N ASN A 60 16.85 -3.30 6.93
CA ASN A 60 16.34 -4.52 7.53
C ASN A 60 15.44 -5.36 6.61
N ALA A 61 15.51 -5.14 5.30
CA ALA A 61 14.74 -5.90 4.34
C ALA A 61 14.99 -7.41 4.41
N GLY A 62 16.24 -7.82 4.66
CA GLY A 62 16.60 -9.22 4.86
C GLY A 62 15.99 -9.87 6.12
N LEU A 63 15.50 -9.06 7.06
CA LEU A 63 14.80 -9.48 8.28
C LEU A 63 13.28 -9.32 8.15
N SER A 64 12.77 -9.05 6.96
CA SER A 64 11.32 -8.97 6.71
C SER A 64 10.66 -10.34 6.84
N SER A 65 9.35 -10.36 6.94
CA SER A 65 8.57 -11.60 7.10
C SER A 65 8.64 -12.52 5.87
N PHE A 66 8.89 -11.93 4.70
CA PHE A 66 9.08 -12.68 3.44
C PHE A 66 10.29 -12.12 2.65
N PRO A 67 11.52 -12.35 3.11
CA PRO A 67 12.72 -11.84 2.43
C PRO A 67 12.94 -12.45 1.05
N GLY A 68 12.39 -13.64 0.78
CA GLY A 68 12.39 -14.26 -0.54
C GLY A 68 11.59 -13.51 -1.62
N GLY A 69 10.82 -12.51 -1.25
CA GLY A 69 10.09 -11.64 -2.17
C GLY A 69 10.94 -10.50 -2.75
N TRP A 70 12.15 -10.26 -2.22
CA TRP A 70 13.00 -9.15 -2.66
C TRP A 70 13.87 -9.39 -3.89
N PRO A 71 14.38 -10.61 -4.16
CA PRO A 71 15.09 -10.87 -5.41
C PRO A 71 14.23 -10.50 -6.63
N ASP A 72 14.80 -9.73 -7.56
CA ASP A 72 14.13 -9.22 -8.77
C ASP A 72 12.92 -8.28 -8.52
N TYR A 73 12.62 -7.98 -7.27
CA TYR A 73 11.60 -7.02 -6.92
C TYR A 73 12.00 -5.59 -7.34
N ARG A 74 11.03 -4.82 -7.80
CA ARG A 74 11.19 -3.38 -8.07
C ARG A 74 10.09 -2.60 -7.38
N ALA A 75 10.48 -1.62 -6.56
CA ALA A 75 9.56 -0.74 -5.87
C ALA A 75 8.69 0.04 -6.84
N LEU A 76 7.47 0.35 -6.41
CA LEU A 76 6.57 1.24 -7.13
C LEU A 76 6.77 2.68 -6.69
N ALA A 77 6.61 3.60 -7.62
CA ALA A 77 6.59 5.03 -7.37
C ALA A 77 5.41 5.68 -8.08
N SER A 78 4.89 6.78 -7.51
CA SER A 78 3.82 7.56 -8.10
C SER A 78 3.92 9.03 -7.72
N TYR A 79 3.63 9.92 -8.67
CA TYR A 79 3.54 11.36 -8.43
C TYR A 79 2.15 11.81 -7.98
N ASN A 80 1.09 11.07 -8.35
CA ASN A 80 -0.30 11.46 -8.11
C ASN A 80 -1.14 10.43 -7.32
N GLY A 81 -0.54 9.26 -6.96
CA GLY A 81 -1.24 8.17 -6.27
C GLY A 81 -2.11 7.30 -7.18
N GLU A 82 -2.27 7.64 -8.45
CA GLU A 82 -3.10 6.92 -9.42
C GLU A 82 -2.25 6.13 -10.42
N HIS A 83 -1.24 6.79 -10.99
CA HIS A 83 -0.33 6.17 -11.96
C HIS A 83 0.94 5.73 -11.27
N TRP A 84 1.16 4.41 -11.24
CA TRP A 84 2.28 3.77 -10.58
C TRP A 84 3.25 3.17 -11.59
N PHE A 85 4.54 3.41 -11.39
CA PHE A 85 5.61 2.90 -12.24
C PHE A 85 6.72 2.26 -11.40
N ARG A 86 7.48 1.35 -12.01
CA ARG A 86 8.59 0.66 -11.35
C ARG A 86 9.85 1.51 -11.40
N VAL A 87 10.57 1.56 -10.29
CA VAL A 87 11.86 2.24 -10.18
C VAL A 87 13.01 1.25 -9.95
N PRO A 88 14.24 1.59 -10.34
CA PRO A 88 15.41 0.75 -10.12
C PRO A 88 15.56 0.38 -8.66
N THR A 89 15.60 -0.92 -8.39
CA THR A 89 15.67 -1.49 -7.05
C THR A 89 16.62 -2.69 -7.07
N ALA A 90 17.41 -2.86 -6.03
CA ALA A 90 18.32 -3.99 -5.86
C ALA A 90 18.26 -4.50 -4.43
N PHE A 91 18.42 -5.81 -4.26
CA PHE A 91 18.51 -6.46 -2.96
C PHE A 91 19.82 -7.24 -2.85
N ASP A 92 20.60 -7.01 -1.81
CA ASP A 92 21.91 -7.63 -1.58
C ASP A 92 21.88 -8.81 -0.61
N GLY A 93 20.67 -9.23 -0.19
CA GLY A 93 20.44 -10.25 0.82
C GLY A 93 20.11 -9.66 2.21
N GLN A 94 20.40 -8.39 2.44
CA GLN A 94 20.11 -7.68 3.68
C GLN A 94 19.34 -6.37 3.44
N THR A 95 19.86 -5.53 2.55
CA THR A 95 19.35 -4.18 2.28
C THR A 95 18.65 -4.14 0.93
N LEU A 96 17.45 -3.55 0.90
CA LEU A 96 16.76 -3.18 -0.32
C LEU A 96 17.10 -1.73 -0.67
N SER A 97 17.71 -1.52 -1.83
CA SER A 97 18.13 -0.21 -2.31
C SER A 97 17.23 0.25 -3.46
N ILE A 98 16.57 1.39 -3.29
CA ILE A 98 15.71 2.02 -4.30
C ILE A 98 16.44 3.26 -4.79
N ARG A 99 16.71 3.38 -6.10
CA ARG A 99 17.45 4.51 -6.70
C ARG A 99 16.56 5.24 -7.69
N HIS A 100 16.40 6.55 -7.49
CA HIS A 100 15.57 7.35 -8.39
C HIS A 100 15.95 8.83 -8.34
N THR A 101 15.74 9.52 -9.46
CA THR A 101 15.81 10.98 -9.55
C THR A 101 14.41 11.47 -9.96
N PRO A 102 13.59 11.94 -9.02
CA PRO A 102 12.23 12.36 -9.32
C PRO A 102 12.15 13.56 -10.26
N GLU A 103 11.16 13.55 -11.14
CA GLU A 103 10.86 14.67 -12.05
C GLU A 103 9.97 15.73 -11.39
N ASP A 104 9.23 15.35 -10.33
CA ASP A 104 8.37 16.24 -9.56
C ASP A 104 8.81 16.37 -8.11
N ASP A 105 8.27 17.41 -7.46
CA ASP A 105 8.63 17.77 -6.09
C ASP A 105 8.07 16.80 -5.05
N LEU A 106 6.95 16.16 -5.37
CA LEU A 106 6.28 15.17 -4.52
C LEU A 106 6.25 13.81 -5.22
N ILE A 107 6.71 12.78 -4.52
CA ILE A 107 6.65 11.40 -4.99
C ILE A 107 6.38 10.45 -3.84
N THR A 108 5.58 9.43 -4.11
CA THR A 108 5.29 8.33 -3.16
C THR A 108 5.97 7.06 -3.65
N TYR A 109 6.67 6.36 -2.76
CA TYR A 109 7.22 5.03 -2.99
C TYR A 109 6.44 4.01 -2.17
N ALA A 110 6.17 2.84 -2.74
CA ALA A 110 5.43 1.78 -2.06
C ALA A 110 5.87 0.38 -2.49
N TYR A 111 5.61 -0.59 -1.62
CA TYR A 111 5.80 -2.01 -1.89
C TYR A 111 4.92 -2.48 -3.06
N HIS A 112 3.64 -2.20 -2.98
CA HIS A 112 2.65 -2.28 -4.04
C HIS A 112 1.81 -0.99 -4.06
N ALA A 113 1.07 -0.74 -5.13
CA ALA A 113 0.16 0.41 -5.19
C ALA A 113 -0.85 0.31 -4.03
N PRO A 114 -0.91 1.28 -3.11
CA PRO A 114 -1.91 1.28 -2.05
C PRO A 114 -3.33 1.32 -2.61
N TYR A 115 -4.26 0.72 -1.87
CA TYR A 115 -5.69 0.86 -2.11
C TYR A 115 -6.31 1.63 -0.94
N PRO A 116 -6.37 2.97 -1.02
CA PRO A 116 -6.80 3.82 0.08
C PRO A 116 -8.31 3.77 0.30
N SER A 117 -8.76 4.21 1.47
CA SER A 117 -10.17 4.13 1.87
C SER A 117 -11.10 4.99 1.02
N ASP A 118 -10.65 6.15 0.53
CA ASP A 118 -11.42 7.01 -0.37
C ASP A 118 -11.77 6.28 -1.67
N ARG A 119 -10.84 5.53 -2.24
CA ARG A 119 -11.10 4.70 -3.42
C ARG A 119 -12.13 3.60 -3.15
N MET A 120 -12.11 2.99 -1.96
CA MET A 120 -13.14 2.03 -1.56
C MET A 120 -14.50 2.71 -1.42
N GLU A 121 -14.54 3.90 -0.83
CA GLU A 121 -15.78 4.68 -0.66
C GLU A 121 -16.38 5.06 -2.01
N ASP A 122 -15.56 5.50 -2.97
CA ASP A 122 -15.99 5.81 -4.34
C ASP A 122 -16.57 4.58 -5.05
N LEU A 123 -15.88 3.43 -4.95
CA LEU A 123 -16.38 2.17 -5.51
C LEU A 123 -17.73 1.76 -4.90
N LEU A 124 -17.87 1.88 -3.58
CA LEU A 124 -19.12 1.56 -2.88
C LEU A 124 -20.27 2.48 -3.30
N ALA A 125 -19.99 3.78 -3.49
CA ALA A 125 -20.96 4.75 -3.98
C ALA A 125 -21.42 4.39 -5.40
N GLU A 126 -20.47 4.11 -6.30
CA GLU A 126 -20.75 3.70 -7.69
C GLU A 126 -21.61 2.41 -7.74
N ILE A 127 -21.26 1.40 -6.94
CA ILE A 127 -22.01 0.14 -6.88
C ILE A 127 -23.42 0.38 -6.35
N LYS A 128 -23.58 1.19 -5.32
CA LYS A 128 -24.89 1.53 -4.75
C LYS A 128 -25.77 2.26 -5.77
N ASP A 129 -25.19 3.22 -6.49
CA ASP A 129 -25.91 3.98 -7.51
C ASP A 129 -26.30 3.12 -8.71
N SER A 130 -25.54 2.07 -9.01
CA SER A 130 -25.86 1.13 -10.08
C SER A 130 -27.09 0.26 -9.79
N GLY A 131 -27.46 0.10 -8.53
CA GLY A 131 -28.58 -0.76 -8.09
C GLY A 131 -28.33 -2.27 -8.29
N HIS A 132 -27.09 -2.69 -8.56
CA HIS A 132 -26.77 -4.10 -8.84
C HIS A 132 -26.33 -4.88 -7.59
N ALA A 133 -26.04 -4.20 -6.49
CA ALA A 133 -25.63 -4.84 -5.24
C ALA A 133 -26.14 -4.06 -4.02
N ASP A 134 -26.39 -4.80 -2.95
CA ASP A 134 -26.58 -4.24 -1.63
C ASP A 134 -25.22 -4.13 -0.90
N THR A 135 -25.09 -3.09 -0.09
CA THR A 135 -23.91 -2.87 0.74
C THR A 135 -24.26 -3.07 2.22
N MET A 136 -23.43 -3.82 2.93
CA MET A 136 -23.60 -4.09 4.36
C MET A 136 -22.26 -3.91 5.08
N ILE A 137 -22.31 -3.63 6.38
CA ILE A 137 -21.14 -3.68 7.26
C ILE A 137 -21.08 -5.06 7.89
N LEU A 138 -20.09 -5.87 7.53
CA LEU A 138 -19.84 -7.18 8.09
C LEU A 138 -19.33 -7.11 9.54
N GLY A 139 -18.56 -6.07 9.85
CA GLY A 139 -17.93 -5.84 11.14
C GLY A 139 -17.00 -4.64 11.08
N HIS A 140 -16.10 -4.55 12.06
CA HIS A 140 -15.13 -3.46 12.14
C HIS A 140 -13.73 -4.01 12.37
N SER A 141 -12.72 -3.34 11.83
CA SER A 141 -11.31 -3.60 12.12
C SER A 141 -10.98 -3.26 13.57
N LEU A 142 -9.77 -3.62 14.02
CA LEU A 142 -9.28 -3.26 15.36
C LEU A 142 -9.24 -1.74 15.60
N ASP A 143 -9.05 -0.95 14.54
CA ASP A 143 -9.06 0.52 14.57
C ASP A 143 -10.47 1.11 14.35
N GLY A 144 -11.53 0.27 14.38
CA GLY A 144 -12.92 0.70 14.25
C GLY A 144 -13.37 1.04 12.83
N ARG A 145 -12.57 0.74 11.80
CA ARG A 145 -12.97 0.96 10.40
C ARG A 145 -13.95 -0.11 9.95
N PRO A 146 -15.03 0.23 9.20
CA PRO A 146 -16.01 -0.75 8.74
C PRO A 146 -15.39 -1.72 7.73
N ILE A 147 -15.72 -3.00 7.89
CA ILE A 147 -15.43 -4.05 6.92
C ILE A 147 -16.68 -4.18 6.04
N GLN A 148 -16.55 -3.78 4.79
CA GLN A 148 -17.66 -3.74 3.84
C GLN A 148 -17.95 -5.12 3.26
N LEU A 149 -19.25 -5.43 3.09
CA LEU A 149 -19.73 -6.59 2.37
C LEU A 149 -20.61 -6.11 1.21
N LEU A 150 -20.32 -6.59 0.01
CA LEU A 150 -21.15 -6.40 -1.17
C LEU A 150 -21.93 -7.69 -1.45
N VAL A 151 -23.23 -7.56 -1.61
CA VAL A 151 -24.12 -8.69 -1.91
C VAL A 151 -24.73 -8.49 -3.28
N PHE A 152 -24.35 -9.36 -4.23
CA PHE A 152 -24.87 -9.37 -5.59
C PHE A 152 -25.90 -10.47 -5.76
N GLY A 153 -26.97 -10.18 -6.49
CA GLY A 153 -28.01 -11.15 -6.84
C GLY A 153 -29.38 -10.76 -6.29
N ALA A 154 -30.29 -11.73 -6.24
CA ALA A 154 -31.63 -11.48 -5.74
C ALA A 154 -31.63 -11.28 -4.21
N PRO A 155 -32.58 -10.48 -3.67
CA PRO A 155 -32.65 -10.19 -2.24
C PRO A 155 -32.57 -11.46 -1.37
N MET A 156 -31.93 -11.32 -0.19
CA MET A 156 -31.76 -12.45 0.75
C MET A 156 -33.07 -12.99 1.31
N ASP A 157 -34.16 -12.21 1.20
CA ASP A 157 -35.49 -12.60 1.67
C ASP A 157 -36.17 -13.68 0.80
N ASP A 158 -35.74 -13.83 -0.45
CA ASP A 158 -36.21 -14.92 -1.30
C ASP A 158 -35.34 -16.18 -1.05
N MET A 159 -35.59 -16.87 0.04
CA MET A 159 -34.97 -18.18 0.35
C MET A 159 -35.42 -19.23 -0.65
N VAL A 160 -34.76 -19.25 -1.80
CA VAL A 160 -34.87 -20.38 -2.74
C VAL A 160 -33.85 -21.42 -2.31
N GLU A 161 -34.31 -22.61 -1.93
CA GLU A 161 -33.50 -23.71 -1.35
C GLU A 161 -32.34 -24.20 -2.25
N GLU A 162 -32.24 -23.75 -3.49
CA GLU A 162 -31.25 -24.25 -4.48
C GLU A 162 -30.22 -23.18 -4.91
N ARG A 163 -30.08 -22.04 -4.22
CA ARG A 163 -29.08 -21.03 -4.62
C ARG A 163 -27.68 -21.44 -4.18
N ARG A 164 -26.77 -21.37 -5.15
CA ARG A 164 -25.34 -21.50 -4.86
C ARG A 164 -24.80 -20.14 -4.38
N HIS A 165 -24.09 -20.15 -3.27
CA HIS A 165 -23.44 -18.99 -2.70
C HIS A 165 -21.97 -18.98 -3.09
N ILE A 166 -21.47 -17.85 -3.54
CA ILE A 166 -20.07 -17.62 -3.86
C ILE A 166 -19.54 -16.55 -2.92
N TRP A 167 -18.47 -16.85 -2.21
CA TRP A 167 -17.73 -15.90 -1.40
C TRP A 167 -16.46 -15.48 -2.11
N ILE A 168 -16.24 -14.18 -2.25
CA ILE A 168 -15.01 -13.58 -2.76
C ILE A 168 -14.44 -12.74 -1.64
N ILE A 169 -13.21 -13.03 -1.23
CA ILE A 169 -12.49 -12.32 -0.17
C ILE A 169 -11.20 -11.81 -0.79
N ALA A 170 -10.87 -10.55 -0.53
CA ALA A 170 -9.68 -9.91 -1.06
C ALA A 170 -9.02 -9.01 0.00
N HIS A 171 -7.74 -8.71 -0.20
CA HIS A 171 -6.94 -7.76 0.61
C HIS A 171 -6.95 -8.10 2.11
N GLN A 172 -6.80 -9.38 2.44
CA GLN A 172 -6.75 -9.84 3.83
C GLN A 172 -5.45 -9.47 4.53
N HIS A 173 -4.37 -9.28 3.78
CA HIS A 173 -3.08 -8.87 4.30
C HIS A 173 -2.66 -7.52 3.69
N PRO A 174 -1.95 -6.65 4.44
CA PRO A 174 -1.60 -5.29 4.00
C PRO A 174 -0.88 -5.22 2.66
N GLY A 175 -0.04 -6.21 2.35
CA GLY A 175 0.72 -6.29 1.10
C GLY A 175 -0.04 -6.78 -0.13
N GLU A 176 -1.32 -7.19 0.02
CA GLU A 176 -2.13 -7.80 -1.04
C GLU A 176 -3.11 -6.80 -1.70
N THR A 177 -2.69 -5.56 -1.83
CA THR A 177 -3.53 -4.47 -2.36
C THR A 177 -4.05 -4.72 -3.77
N MET A 178 -3.30 -5.50 -4.60
CA MET A 178 -3.68 -5.79 -5.99
C MET A 178 -5.01 -6.54 -6.12
N ALA A 179 -5.46 -7.23 -5.10
CA ALA A 179 -6.72 -7.96 -5.13
C ALA A 179 -7.95 -7.06 -4.84
N ALA A 180 -7.71 -5.80 -4.48
CA ALA A 180 -8.76 -4.80 -4.24
C ALA A 180 -9.05 -3.93 -5.48
N PHE A 181 -8.19 -3.98 -6.52
CA PHE A 181 -8.36 -3.23 -7.76
C PHE A 181 -9.32 -3.88 -8.75
#